data_62dfe05c5d14e39767ab65b198d923d7
#
_entry.id   62dfe05c5d14e39767ab65b198d923d7
#
_cell.length_a   1.000
_cell.length_b   1.000
_cell.length_c   1.000
_cell.angle_alpha   90.00
_cell.angle_beta   90.00
_cell.angle_gamma   90.00
#
_symmetry.space_group_name_H-M   'P 1'
#
loop_
_entity.id
_entity.type
_entity.pdbx_description
1 polymer ?
#
loop_
_entity_poly.entity_id
_entity_poly.type
_entity_poly.pdbx_seq_one_letter_code
_entity_poly.pdbx_strand_id
1 'polypeptide(L)'
;MTHVATLLAHPTQPIPEDTGWQAARNLPAAGAPAWLDPGLALDIPFTPPGENDNRITAETLRGALGSARIDVVVQQAAGRRKRLLLADMDSTMIGQECLDELADFVGQKARVAAITERAMRGEVEFAPALRERVALLAGLPAGVVDEVIAKRITLTPGARTLVRTMRRHGAYTCLVSGGFTVFTARIAALIGFDEDRGNLLVIGEDGRFLGTVAEPVLGRDAKLETLRELRRKLGLGRHETLVVGDGANDLKMIGDAGLGVAFRAKPLVAEAAAARIDHGDLTALLYAQGYRREEFVEG
;
A
#
# COMPACT_ATOMS: atom_id res chain seq x y z
N MET A 1 -11.65 24.55 -10.66
CA MET A 1 -10.31 23.99 -10.87
C MET A 1 -10.43 22.51 -11.09
N THR A 2 -9.66 21.97 -12.02
CA THR A 2 -9.83 20.58 -12.48
C THR A 2 -8.91 19.59 -11.76
N HIS A 3 -7.81 20.09 -11.19
CA HIS A 3 -6.78 19.27 -10.50
C HIS A 3 -6.53 19.79 -9.09
N VAL A 4 -5.91 18.95 -8.30
CA VAL A 4 -5.43 19.25 -6.95
C VAL A 4 -4.04 18.65 -6.75
N ALA A 5 -3.15 19.44 -6.17
CA ALA A 5 -1.90 19.00 -5.59
C ALA A 5 -2.07 18.93 -4.07
N THR A 6 -1.91 17.76 -3.49
CA THR A 6 -1.98 17.55 -2.04
C THR A 6 -0.56 17.41 -1.51
N LEU A 7 -0.16 18.30 -0.61
CA LEU A 7 1.10 18.24 0.13
C LEU A 7 0.85 17.50 1.44
N LEU A 8 1.74 16.58 1.79
CA LEU A 8 1.57 15.65 2.90
C LEU A 8 2.87 15.57 3.70
N ALA A 9 2.80 15.78 5.00
CA ALA A 9 3.96 15.73 5.89
C ALA A 9 3.94 14.50 6.80
N HIS A 10 5.11 14.20 7.36
CA HIS A 10 5.20 13.29 8.49
C HIS A 10 4.69 14.00 9.77
N PRO A 11 3.94 13.33 10.65
CA PRO A 11 3.36 13.96 11.87
C PRO A 11 4.38 14.67 12.78
N THR A 12 5.65 14.25 12.75
CA THR A 12 6.72 14.87 13.54
C THR A 12 7.44 16.04 12.84
N GLN A 13 7.09 16.33 11.57
CA GLN A 13 7.73 17.37 10.76
C GLN A 13 6.65 18.12 9.97
N PRO A 14 5.92 19.05 10.62
CA PRO A 14 4.79 19.71 10.00
C PRO A 14 5.20 20.61 8.83
N ILE A 15 4.26 20.79 7.89
CA ILE A 15 4.39 21.74 6.77
C ILE A 15 4.35 23.17 7.34
N PRO A 16 5.37 24.02 7.06
CA PRO A 16 5.31 25.43 7.38
C PRO A 16 4.13 26.14 6.70
N GLU A 17 3.56 27.17 7.37
CA GLU A 17 2.33 27.84 6.92
C GLU A 17 2.44 28.46 5.50
N ASP A 18 3.60 28.98 5.13
CA ASP A 18 3.83 29.64 3.84
C ASP A 18 4.13 28.65 2.68
N THR A 19 4.43 27.39 3.00
CA THR A 19 4.79 26.35 2.01
C THR A 19 3.72 26.17 0.94
N GLY A 20 2.45 26.22 1.32
CA GLY A 20 1.35 26.11 0.37
C GLY A 20 1.36 27.21 -0.68
N TRP A 21 1.63 28.45 -0.29
CA TRP A 21 1.74 29.57 -1.21
C TRP A 21 3.01 29.52 -2.07
N GLN A 22 4.11 29.03 -1.51
CA GLN A 22 5.35 28.79 -2.28
C GLN A 22 5.13 27.73 -3.36
N ALA A 23 4.50 26.61 -3.02
CA ALA A 23 4.15 25.54 -3.96
C ALA A 23 3.16 26.01 -5.04
N ALA A 24 2.14 26.81 -4.66
CA ALA A 24 1.13 27.34 -5.57
C ALA A 24 1.74 28.19 -6.71
N ARG A 25 2.84 28.88 -6.48
CA ARG A 25 3.54 29.68 -7.52
C ARG A 25 4.11 28.81 -8.65
N ASN A 26 4.27 27.52 -8.42
CA ASN A 26 4.77 26.55 -9.41
C ASN A 26 3.63 25.82 -10.15
N LEU A 27 2.37 26.18 -9.87
CA LEU A 27 1.20 25.55 -10.49
C LEU A 27 0.44 26.55 -11.37
N PRO A 28 0.00 26.15 -12.58
CA PRO A 28 -0.75 27.02 -13.46
C PRO A 28 -2.15 27.28 -12.91
N ALA A 29 -2.60 28.53 -12.97
CA ALA A 29 -3.92 28.95 -12.47
C ALA A 29 -4.27 28.35 -11.11
N ALA A 30 -3.32 28.44 -10.17
CA ALA A 30 -3.48 27.92 -8.81
C ALA A 30 -4.48 28.75 -8.01
N GLY A 31 -5.32 28.06 -7.24
CA GLY A 31 -6.19 28.68 -6.22
C GLY A 31 -5.50 28.80 -4.88
N ALA A 32 -6.25 29.29 -3.91
CA ALA A 32 -5.77 29.41 -2.55
C ALA A 32 -5.53 28.03 -1.92
N PRO A 33 -4.38 27.81 -1.27
CA PRO A 33 -4.13 26.61 -0.48
C PRO A 33 -5.15 26.45 0.64
N ALA A 34 -5.58 25.22 0.91
CA ALA A 34 -6.55 24.90 1.92
C ALA A 34 -6.11 23.70 2.77
N TRP A 35 -6.05 23.87 4.08
CA TRP A 35 -5.71 22.79 5.00
C TRP A 35 -6.79 21.71 5.06
N LEU A 36 -6.39 20.47 4.93
CA LEU A 36 -7.17 19.27 5.28
C LEU A 36 -6.90 18.88 6.73
N ASP A 37 -5.67 19.11 7.19
CA ASP A 37 -5.20 18.98 8.55
C ASP A 37 -4.04 19.97 8.78
N PRO A 38 -4.19 20.96 9.67
CA PRO A 38 -3.16 21.99 9.88
C PRO A 38 -1.78 21.40 10.19
N GLY A 39 -0.80 21.77 9.39
CA GLY A 39 0.57 21.28 9.50
C GLY A 39 0.83 19.90 8.90
N LEU A 40 -0.19 19.10 8.58
CA LEU A 40 -0.01 17.72 8.08
C LEU A 40 -0.43 17.53 6.63
N ALA A 41 -1.53 18.15 6.22
CA ALA A 41 -2.05 17.95 4.86
C ALA A 41 -2.69 19.22 4.31
N LEU A 42 -2.33 19.58 3.10
CA LEU A 42 -2.72 20.81 2.44
C LEU A 42 -3.05 20.55 0.96
N ASP A 43 -4.21 21.00 0.53
CA ASP A 43 -4.61 20.98 -0.87
C ASP A 43 -4.31 22.31 -1.58
N ILE A 44 -3.80 22.23 -2.80
CA ILE A 44 -3.65 23.36 -3.71
C ILE A 44 -4.42 23.05 -4.98
N PRO A 45 -5.63 23.60 -5.15
CA PRO A 45 -6.39 23.40 -6.38
C PRO A 45 -5.77 24.20 -7.51
N PHE A 46 -5.76 23.65 -8.74
CA PHE A 46 -5.19 24.32 -9.92
C PHE A 46 -5.88 23.87 -11.21
N THR A 47 -5.61 24.56 -12.33
CA THR A 47 -6.09 24.18 -13.65
C THR A 47 -4.94 24.21 -14.64
N PRO A 48 -4.46 23.05 -15.14
CA PRO A 48 -3.44 23.01 -16.17
C PRO A 48 -3.97 23.56 -17.51
N PRO A 49 -3.12 24.11 -18.38
CA PRO A 49 -3.53 24.72 -19.65
C PRO A 49 -3.96 23.69 -20.72
N GLY A 50 -3.78 22.41 -20.46
CA GLY A 50 -4.07 21.28 -21.37
C GLY A 50 -4.00 19.96 -20.64
N GLU A 51 -3.65 18.89 -21.34
CA GLU A 51 -3.38 17.60 -20.72
C GLU A 51 -2.26 17.74 -19.69
N ASN A 52 -2.47 17.12 -18.52
CA ASN A 52 -1.52 17.18 -17.41
C ASN A 52 -0.97 15.79 -17.08
N ASP A 53 0.35 15.67 -17.11
CA ASP A 53 1.01 14.54 -16.48
C ASP A 53 1.14 14.83 -14.97
N ASN A 54 0.27 14.21 -14.19
CA ASN A 54 0.21 14.40 -12.75
C ASN A 54 1.53 14.03 -12.04
N ARG A 55 2.25 13.05 -12.58
CA ARG A 55 3.54 12.62 -12.04
C ARG A 55 4.61 13.69 -12.28
N ILE A 56 4.70 14.20 -13.49
CA ILE A 56 5.66 15.29 -13.82
C ILE A 56 5.37 16.53 -12.96
N THR A 57 4.11 16.90 -12.81
CA THR A 57 3.71 18.01 -11.93
C THR A 57 4.10 17.78 -10.48
N ALA A 58 3.90 16.56 -9.97
CA ALA A 58 4.30 16.20 -8.60
C ALA A 58 5.83 16.26 -8.42
N GLU A 59 6.61 15.77 -9.39
CA GLU A 59 8.08 15.85 -9.33
C GLU A 59 8.58 17.30 -9.40
N THR A 60 7.96 18.12 -10.23
CA THR A 60 8.27 19.56 -10.30
C THR A 60 8.05 20.25 -8.95
N LEU A 61 6.92 19.95 -8.29
CA LEU A 61 6.63 20.47 -6.96
C LEU A 61 7.61 19.97 -5.90
N ARG A 62 7.96 18.67 -5.92
CA ARG A 62 8.98 18.12 -5.02
C ARG A 62 10.33 18.83 -5.22
N GLY A 63 10.74 19.05 -6.46
CA GLY A 63 11.95 19.82 -6.78
C GLY A 63 11.90 21.25 -6.23
N ALA A 64 10.76 21.93 -6.34
CA ALA A 64 10.57 23.28 -5.82
C ALA A 64 10.54 23.34 -4.28
N LEU A 65 10.08 22.27 -3.61
CA LEU A 65 10.09 22.13 -2.15
C LEU A 65 11.48 21.75 -1.60
N GLY A 66 12.41 21.36 -2.45
CA GLY A 66 13.81 21.09 -2.10
C GLY A 66 13.96 19.90 -1.14
N SER A 67 14.68 20.10 -0.03
CA SER A 67 14.97 19.06 0.96
C SER A 67 13.84 18.85 1.99
N ALA A 68 12.69 19.51 1.83
CA ALA A 68 11.56 19.32 2.72
C ALA A 68 11.03 17.88 2.60
N ARG A 69 10.78 17.23 3.74
CA ARG A 69 10.22 15.87 3.79
C ARG A 69 8.70 15.93 3.62
N ILE A 70 8.28 16.33 2.42
CA ILE A 70 6.88 16.52 2.04
C ILE A 70 6.59 15.63 0.84
N ASP A 71 5.60 14.76 0.98
CA ASP A 71 5.06 13.98 -0.12
C ASP A 71 4.10 14.84 -0.93
N VAL A 72 4.05 14.62 -2.24
CA VAL A 72 3.19 15.36 -3.16
C VAL A 72 2.39 14.38 -4.00
N VAL A 73 1.07 14.51 -3.95
CA VAL A 73 0.14 13.75 -4.78
C VAL A 73 -0.64 14.72 -5.66
N VAL A 74 -0.57 14.52 -6.98
CA VAL A 74 -1.32 15.32 -7.96
C VAL A 74 -2.34 14.45 -8.65
N GLN A 75 -3.58 14.90 -8.74
CA GLN A 75 -4.66 14.17 -9.40
C GLN A 75 -5.81 15.08 -9.83
N GLN A 76 -6.75 14.54 -10.59
CA GLN A 76 -8.01 15.24 -10.84
C GLN A 76 -8.77 15.46 -9.55
N ALA A 77 -9.34 16.64 -9.37
CA ALA A 77 -10.10 17.00 -8.18
C ALA A 77 -11.43 16.21 -8.11
N ALA A 78 -12.07 16.00 -9.26
CA ALA A 78 -13.30 15.21 -9.36
C ALA A 78 -13.01 13.72 -9.18
N GLY A 79 -13.83 13.02 -8.38
CA GLY A 79 -13.74 11.57 -8.20
C GLY A 79 -12.47 11.10 -7.45
N ARG A 80 -11.84 11.98 -6.68
CA ARG A 80 -10.63 11.61 -5.93
C ARG A 80 -10.90 10.69 -4.73
N ARG A 81 -12.12 10.66 -4.18
CA ARG A 81 -12.54 9.66 -3.19
C ARG A 81 -12.78 8.34 -3.89
N LYS A 82 -12.11 7.29 -3.41
CA LYS A 82 -12.12 5.96 -4.04
C LYS A 82 -13.12 5.05 -3.32
N ARG A 83 -13.66 4.12 -4.07
CA ARG A 83 -14.69 3.17 -3.61
C ARG A 83 -14.19 1.75 -3.47
N LEU A 84 -12.98 1.47 -3.95
CA LEU A 84 -12.27 0.21 -3.74
C LEU A 84 -10.83 0.50 -3.32
N LEU A 85 -10.42 -0.06 -2.18
CA LEU A 85 -9.02 -0.11 -1.74
C LEU A 85 -8.50 -1.52 -1.91
N LEU A 86 -7.38 -1.67 -2.62
CA LEU A 86 -6.57 -2.87 -2.62
C LEU A 86 -5.21 -2.55 -2.00
N ALA A 87 -4.80 -3.28 -0.98
CA ALA A 87 -3.54 -3.05 -0.29
C ALA A 87 -2.69 -4.32 -0.22
N ASP A 88 -1.39 -4.19 -0.49
CA ASP A 88 -0.42 -5.21 -0.12
C ASP A 88 -0.29 -5.31 1.40
N MET A 89 0.17 -6.44 1.90
CA MET A 89 0.34 -6.71 3.33
C MET A 89 1.75 -6.40 3.81
N ASP A 90 2.71 -7.20 3.37
CA ASP A 90 4.09 -7.17 3.85
C ASP A 90 4.77 -5.84 3.42
N SER A 91 5.54 -5.22 4.32
CA SER A 91 6.19 -3.92 4.11
C SER A 91 5.26 -2.76 3.70
N THR A 92 3.95 -2.98 3.65
CA THR A 92 2.91 -1.98 3.32
C THR A 92 1.94 -1.77 4.48
N MET A 93 1.03 -2.71 4.77
CA MET A 93 0.06 -2.60 5.87
C MET A 93 0.64 -3.04 7.21
N ILE A 94 1.73 -3.80 7.18
CA ILE A 94 2.60 -4.17 8.29
C ILE A 94 4.04 -3.82 7.96
N GLY A 95 4.89 -3.67 8.99
CA GLY A 95 6.29 -3.27 8.79
C GLY A 95 7.24 -4.42 8.42
N GLN A 96 6.78 -5.66 8.47
CA GLN A 96 7.63 -6.86 8.33
C GLN A 96 7.25 -7.68 7.10
N GLU A 97 8.14 -8.62 6.74
CA GLU A 97 7.92 -9.73 5.81
C GLU A 97 7.53 -10.96 6.63
N CYS A 98 6.26 -11.39 6.57
CA CYS A 98 5.75 -12.45 7.44
C CYS A 98 6.50 -13.78 7.32
N LEU A 99 6.90 -14.15 6.11
CA LEU A 99 7.64 -15.39 5.89
C LEU A 99 9.04 -15.32 6.51
N ASP A 100 9.70 -14.16 6.44
CA ASP A 100 11.03 -13.96 7.01
C ASP A 100 10.98 -13.99 8.55
N GLU A 101 9.95 -13.36 9.14
CA GLU A 101 9.73 -13.40 10.59
C GLU A 101 9.42 -14.82 11.08
N LEU A 102 8.60 -15.58 10.35
CA LEU A 102 8.33 -16.97 10.67
C LEU A 102 9.60 -17.82 10.54
N ALA A 103 10.39 -17.62 9.49
CA ALA A 103 11.63 -18.33 9.26
C ALA A 103 12.68 -18.03 10.36
N ASP A 104 12.76 -16.77 10.79
CA ASP A 104 13.64 -16.35 11.89
C ASP A 104 13.22 -17.00 13.22
N PHE A 105 11.91 -17.00 13.48
CA PHE A 105 11.36 -17.60 14.70
C PHE A 105 11.70 -19.10 14.84
N VAL A 106 11.84 -19.81 13.73
CA VAL A 106 12.17 -21.24 13.69
C VAL A 106 13.63 -21.54 13.31
N GLY A 107 14.49 -20.52 13.28
CA GLY A 107 15.92 -20.67 13.01
C GLY A 107 16.29 -20.97 11.54
N GLN A 108 15.42 -20.65 10.58
CA GLN A 108 15.64 -20.90 9.14
C GLN A 108 15.91 -19.62 8.33
N LYS A 109 16.04 -18.46 8.97
CA LYS A 109 16.18 -17.15 8.31
C LYS A 109 17.25 -17.13 7.21
N ALA A 110 18.45 -17.61 7.50
CA ALA A 110 19.55 -17.59 6.55
C ALA A 110 19.24 -18.40 5.25
N ARG A 111 18.54 -19.53 5.39
CA ARG A 111 18.15 -20.36 4.24
C ARG A 111 17.06 -19.69 3.41
N VAL A 112 16.04 -19.11 4.06
CA VAL A 112 14.97 -18.37 3.37
C VAL A 112 15.54 -17.15 2.66
N ALA A 113 16.42 -16.37 3.30
CA ALA A 113 17.08 -15.23 2.70
C ALA A 113 17.89 -15.61 1.44
N ALA A 114 18.63 -16.72 1.46
CA ALA A 114 19.39 -17.19 0.30
C ALA A 114 18.48 -17.55 -0.89
N ILE A 115 17.32 -18.18 -0.63
CA ILE A 115 16.34 -18.49 -1.70
C ILE A 115 15.73 -17.21 -2.25
N THR A 116 15.36 -16.26 -1.39
CA THR A 116 14.81 -14.97 -1.78
C THR A 116 15.79 -14.19 -2.67
N GLU A 117 17.07 -14.16 -2.30
CA GLU A 117 18.12 -13.50 -3.09
C GLU A 117 18.28 -14.12 -4.49
N ARG A 118 18.25 -15.45 -4.60
CA ARG A 118 18.28 -16.14 -5.90
C ARG A 118 17.06 -15.77 -6.77
N ALA A 119 15.88 -15.70 -6.16
CA ALA A 119 14.67 -15.27 -6.88
C ALA A 119 14.76 -13.80 -7.32
N MET A 120 15.32 -12.92 -6.50
CA MET A 120 15.53 -11.51 -6.85
C MET A 120 16.53 -11.32 -7.99
N ARG A 121 17.54 -12.19 -8.11
CA ARG A 121 18.47 -12.21 -9.25
C ARG A 121 17.89 -12.86 -10.51
N GLY A 122 16.66 -13.36 -10.46
CA GLY A 122 16.01 -14.03 -11.58
C GLY A 122 16.51 -15.45 -11.86
N GLU A 123 17.27 -16.06 -10.93
CA GLU A 123 17.79 -17.44 -11.05
C GLU A 123 16.69 -18.48 -10.82
N VAL A 124 15.63 -18.11 -10.09
CA VAL A 124 14.47 -18.95 -9.79
C VAL A 124 13.21 -18.13 -9.94
N GLU A 125 12.18 -18.69 -10.57
CA GLU A 125 10.87 -18.04 -10.66
C GLU A 125 10.16 -17.98 -9.30
N PHE A 126 9.15 -17.10 -9.18
CA PHE A 126 8.43 -16.84 -7.92
C PHE A 126 7.82 -18.11 -7.30
N ALA A 127 7.07 -18.91 -8.08
CA ALA A 127 6.36 -20.06 -7.52
C ALA A 127 7.31 -21.19 -7.06
N PRO A 128 8.35 -21.58 -7.81
CA PRO A 128 9.38 -22.49 -7.31
C PRO A 128 10.08 -21.97 -6.05
N ALA A 129 10.47 -20.70 -6.00
CA ALA A 129 11.12 -20.09 -4.84
C ALA A 129 10.19 -20.08 -3.61
N LEU A 130 8.90 -19.84 -3.81
CA LEU A 130 7.91 -19.90 -2.74
C LEU A 130 7.80 -21.32 -2.17
N ARG A 131 7.69 -22.33 -3.03
CA ARG A 131 7.63 -23.73 -2.60
C ARG A 131 8.89 -24.18 -1.86
N GLU A 132 10.09 -23.78 -2.33
CA GLU A 132 11.36 -24.07 -1.65
C GLU A 132 11.41 -23.47 -0.25
N ARG A 133 10.94 -22.23 -0.08
CA ARG A 133 10.87 -21.57 1.23
C ARG A 133 9.81 -22.20 2.14
N VAL A 134 8.65 -22.55 1.61
CA VAL A 134 7.56 -23.19 2.37
C VAL A 134 7.96 -24.58 2.85
N ALA A 135 8.74 -25.35 2.06
CA ALA A 135 9.24 -26.66 2.47
C ALA A 135 10.06 -26.62 3.76
N LEU A 136 10.71 -25.48 4.06
CA LEU A 136 11.47 -25.28 5.30
C LEU A 136 10.58 -25.18 6.56
N LEU A 137 9.28 -24.97 6.38
CA LEU A 137 8.30 -24.84 7.46
C LEU A 137 7.66 -26.20 7.83
N ALA A 138 8.01 -27.28 7.14
CA ALA A 138 7.44 -28.61 7.38
C ALA A 138 7.62 -29.04 8.83
N GLY A 139 6.54 -29.57 9.42
CA GLY A 139 6.51 -30.06 10.81
C GLY A 139 6.35 -29.00 11.89
N LEU A 140 6.32 -27.71 11.54
CA LEU A 140 6.07 -26.65 12.51
C LEU A 140 4.59 -26.61 12.92
N PRO A 141 4.27 -26.43 14.20
CA PRO A 141 2.87 -26.22 14.64
C PRO A 141 2.30 -24.94 13.99
N ALA A 142 1.09 -25.01 13.42
CA ALA A 142 0.46 -23.84 12.81
C ALA A 142 0.21 -22.70 13.80
N GLY A 143 0.05 -23.00 15.10
CA GLY A 143 -0.11 -22.00 16.17
C GLY A 143 1.10 -21.07 16.36
N VAL A 144 2.26 -21.41 15.80
CA VAL A 144 3.44 -20.49 15.82
C VAL A 144 3.13 -19.17 15.14
N VAL A 145 2.21 -19.14 14.18
CA VAL A 145 1.78 -17.91 13.48
C VAL A 145 1.22 -16.87 14.46
N ASP A 146 0.42 -17.31 15.44
CA ASP A 146 -0.18 -16.41 16.43
C ASP A 146 0.91 -15.78 17.33
N GLU A 147 1.96 -16.52 17.65
CA GLU A 147 3.10 -16.00 18.39
C GLU A 147 3.92 -15.01 17.57
N VAL A 148 4.15 -15.32 16.30
CA VAL A 148 4.86 -14.40 15.38
C VAL A 148 4.08 -13.09 15.25
N ILE A 149 2.76 -13.16 15.03
CA ILE A 149 1.92 -11.96 14.94
C ILE A 149 2.00 -11.16 16.24
N ALA A 150 1.84 -11.80 17.39
CA ALA A 150 1.82 -11.12 18.67
C ALA A 150 3.16 -10.49 19.08
N LYS A 151 4.29 -11.12 18.72
CA LYS A 151 5.62 -10.73 19.20
C LYS A 151 6.44 -9.94 18.20
N ARG A 152 6.16 -10.05 16.90
CA ARG A 152 7.04 -9.55 15.84
C ARG A 152 6.37 -8.65 14.81
N ILE A 153 5.05 -8.79 14.61
CA ILE A 153 4.35 -8.01 13.60
C ILE A 153 3.85 -6.69 14.19
N THR A 154 4.13 -5.61 13.49
CA THR A 154 3.63 -4.27 13.82
C THR A 154 2.81 -3.72 12.66
N LEU A 155 1.64 -3.21 12.96
CA LEU A 155 0.85 -2.50 11.95
C LEU A 155 1.55 -1.20 11.55
N THR A 156 1.58 -0.93 10.26
CA THR A 156 2.05 0.37 9.75
C THR A 156 1.16 1.50 10.31
N PRO A 157 1.75 2.58 10.82
CA PRO A 157 0.97 3.73 11.30
C PRO A 157 -0.06 4.19 10.29
N GLY A 158 -1.28 4.47 10.75
CA GLY A 158 -2.40 4.88 9.91
C GLY A 158 -3.15 3.73 9.21
N ALA A 159 -2.70 2.46 9.27
CA ALA A 159 -3.33 1.35 8.58
C ALA A 159 -4.81 1.16 8.97
N ARG A 160 -5.11 1.12 10.27
CA ARG A 160 -6.49 1.00 10.76
C ARG A 160 -7.34 2.21 10.39
N THR A 161 -6.80 3.39 10.60
CA THR A 161 -7.48 4.67 10.29
C THR A 161 -7.85 4.74 8.81
N LEU A 162 -6.91 4.38 7.90
CA LEU A 162 -7.16 4.34 6.47
C LEU A 162 -8.34 3.42 6.13
N VAL A 163 -8.25 2.17 6.52
CA VAL A 163 -9.24 1.14 6.15
C VAL A 163 -10.61 1.45 6.76
N ARG A 164 -10.67 1.76 8.05
CA ARG A 164 -11.93 2.05 8.75
C ARG A 164 -12.60 3.31 8.24
N THR A 165 -11.83 4.37 7.94
CA THR A 165 -12.38 5.60 7.37
C THR A 165 -12.95 5.33 5.98
N MET A 166 -12.23 4.68 5.09
CA MET A 166 -12.73 4.36 3.76
C MET A 166 -14.00 3.49 3.81
N ARG A 167 -14.03 2.48 4.68
CA ARG A 167 -15.22 1.63 4.89
C ARG A 167 -16.41 2.42 5.44
N ARG A 168 -16.19 3.29 6.42
CA ARG A 168 -17.23 4.18 6.95
C ARG A 168 -17.88 5.04 5.86
N HIS A 169 -17.10 5.40 4.84
CA HIS A 169 -17.56 6.16 3.68
C HIS A 169 -17.99 5.30 2.48
N GLY A 170 -18.24 4.00 2.71
CA GLY A 170 -18.83 3.09 1.74
C GLY A 170 -17.85 2.47 0.73
N ALA A 171 -16.54 2.57 0.95
CA ALA A 171 -15.58 1.86 0.14
C ALA A 171 -15.49 0.38 0.55
N TYR A 172 -15.25 -0.49 -0.43
CA TYR A 172 -14.86 -1.88 -0.22
C TYR A 172 -13.35 -2.00 -0.10
N THR A 173 -12.86 -2.83 0.81
CA THR A 173 -11.43 -2.92 1.12
C THR A 173 -10.94 -4.37 1.09
N CYS A 174 -9.85 -4.63 0.38
CA CYS A 174 -9.26 -5.96 0.25
C CYS A 174 -7.75 -5.91 0.54
N LEU A 175 -7.30 -6.79 1.43
CA LEU A 175 -5.89 -7.07 1.66
C LEU A 175 -5.45 -8.18 0.71
N VAL A 176 -4.41 -7.96 -0.11
CA VAL A 176 -3.93 -8.96 -1.07
C VAL A 176 -2.43 -9.13 -0.95
N SER A 177 -1.97 -10.36 -0.68
CA SER A 177 -0.56 -10.65 -0.49
C SER A 177 -0.11 -11.89 -1.28
N GLY A 178 1.13 -11.87 -1.72
CA GLY A 178 1.85 -13.08 -2.15
C GLY A 178 2.24 -14.00 -0.99
N GLY A 179 2.05 -13.54 0.26
CA GLY A 179 2.17 -14.30 1.50
C GLY A 179 0.98 -15.24 1.75
N PHE A 180 0.72 -15.58 3.01
CA PHE A 180 -0.15 -16.69 3.37
C PHE A 180 -1.41 -16.27 4.12
N THR A 181 -2.53 -16.97 3.84
CA THR A 181 -3.84 -16.72 4.46
C THR A 181 -3.82 -16.87 5.98
N VAL A 182 -2.92 -17.65 6.54
CA VAL A 182 -2.72 -17.74 7.99
C VAL A 182 -2.26 -16.41 8.62
N PHE A 183 -1.67 -15.51 7.83
CA PHE A 183 -1.35 -14.13 8.22
C PHE A 183 -2.40 -13.14 7.71
N THR A 184 -2.74 -13.19 6.41
CA THR A 184 -3.63 -12.19 5.83
C THR A 184 -4.98 -12.12 6.51
N ALA A 185 -5.58 -13.26 6.86
CA ALA A 185 -6.86 -13.29 7.55
C ALA A 185 -6.81 -12.62 8.94
N ARG A 186 -5.74 -12.86 9.71
CA ARG A 186 -5.56 -12.26 11.03
C ARG A 186 -5.26 -10.76 10.96
N ILE A 187 -4.39 -10.36 10.03
CA ILE A 187 -4.01 -8.95 9.82
C ILE A 187 -5.21 -8.17 9.26
N ALA A 188 -5.94 -8.74 8.30
CA ALA A 188 -7.17 -8.13 7.77
C ALA A 188 -8.21 -7.90 8.88
N ALA A 189 -8.43 -8.87 9.76
CA ALA A 189 -9.33 -8.74 10.89
C ALA A 189 -8.85 -7.67 11.91
N LEU A 190 -7.55 -7.61 12.20
CA LEU A 190 -6.96 -6.62 13.11
C LEU A 190 -7.09 -5.19 12.59
N ILE A 191 -6.95 -4.99 11.28
CA ILE A 191 -7.04 -3.67 10.63
C ILE A 191 -8.50 -3.32 10.37
N GLY A 192 -9.32 -4.29 9.95
CA GLY A 192 -10.74 -4.14 9.65
C GLY A 192 -11.07 -4.17 8.17
N PHE A 193 -10.33 -4.90 7.33
CA PHE A 193 -10.65 -5.14 5.92
C PHE A 193 -11.94 -5.94 5.74
N ASP A 194 -12.59 -5.80 4.58
CA ASP A 194 -13.78 -6.60 4.20
C ASP A 194 -13.39 -7.98 3.69
N GLU A 195 -12.24 -8.09 3.02
CA GLU A 195 -11.76 -9.33 2.38
C GLU A 195 -10.24 -9.41 2.46
N ASP A 196 -9.70 -10.64 2.52
CA ASP A 196 -8.28 -10.90 2.35
C ASP A 196 -8.02 -11.99 1.31
N ARG A 197 -6.88 -11.93 0.64
CA ARG A 197 -6.40 -12.93 -0.32
C ARG A 197 -4.91 -13.20 -0.13
N GLY A 198 -4.55 -14.48 -0.12
CA GLY A 198 -3.17 -14.94 0.00
C GLY A 198 -3.02 -16.40 -0.41
N ASN A 199 -1.81 -16.90 -0.38
CA ASN A 199 -1.52 -18.32 -0.61
C ASN A 199 -1.94 -19.17 0.59
N LEU A 200 -2.40 -20.38 0.36
CA LEU A 200 -2.84 -21.30 1.41
C LEU A 200 -1.70 -22.26 1.77
N LEU A 201 -1.18 -22.17 3.00
CA LEU A 201 -0.31 -23.20 3.55
C LEU A 201 -1.12 -24.43 3.91
N VAL A 202 -0.67 -25.62 3.50
CA VAL A 202 -1.34 -26.87 3.84
C VAL A 202 -0.96 -27.28 5.25
N ILE A 203 -1.98 -27.52 6.08
CA ILE A 203 -1.85 -27.96 7.47
C ILE A 203 -2.35 -29.41 7.55
N GLY A 204 -1.55 -30.28 8.16
CA GLY A 204 -1.92 -31.68 8.42
C GLY A 204 -2.97 -31.83 9.53
N GLU A 205 -3.52 -33.02 9.66
CA GLU A 205 -4.48 -33.35 10.71
C GLU A 205 -3.91 -33.20 12.12
N ASP A 206 -2.60 -33.26 12.27
CA ASP A 206 -1.86 -33.04 13.51
C ASP A 206 -1.66 -31.55 13.86
N GLY A 207 -2.22 -30.62 13.05
CA GLY A 207 -2.09 -29.18 13.23
C GLY A 207 -0.72 -28.61 12.86
N ARG A 208 0.09 -29.34 12.07
CA ARG A 208 1.42 -28.91 11.61
C ARG A 208 1.41 -28.57 10.12
N PHE A 209 2.28 -27.65 9.72
CA PHE A 209 2.50 -27.36 8.30
C PHE A 209 3.10 -28.57 7.60
N LEU A 210 2.55 -28.94 6.44
CA LEU A 210 3.09 -30.02 5.61
C LEU A 210 4.31 -29.57 4.76
N GLY A 211 4.66 -28.27 4.82
CA GLY A 211 5.72 -27.72 3.98
C GLY A 211 5.31 -27.56 2.52
N THR A 212 4.00 -27.50 2.25
CA THR A 212 3.45 -27.32 0.91
C THR A 212 2.45 -26.15 0.87
N VAL A 213 2.30 -25.56 -0.31
CA VAL A 213 1.32 -24.52 -0.62
C VAL A 213 0.28 -25.09 -1.57
N ALA A 214 -0.98 -24.72 -1.37
CA ALA A 214 -2.07 -25.15 -2.27
C ALA A 214 -1.95 -24.45 -3.63
N GLU A 215 -2.37 -25.12 -4.68
CA GLU A 215 -2.41 -24.57 -6.05
C GLU A 215 -3.81 -23.98 -6.35
N PRO A 216 -3.89 -22.97 -7.20
CA PRO A 216 -2.75 -22.25 -7.85
C PRO A 216 -2.06 -21.28 -6.89
N VAL A 217 -0.74 -21.13 -7.04
CA VAL A 217 0.05 -20.14 -6.31
C VAL A 217 -0.32 -18.73 -6.78
N LEU A 218 -0.68 -17.87 -5.84
CA LEU A 218 -0.98 -16.45 -6.08
C LEU A 218 0.33 -15.66 -6.23
N GLY A 219 0.68 -15.30 -7.44
CA GLY A 219 1.81 -14.44 -7.77
C GLY A 219 1.39 -13.00 -8.07
N ARG A 220 2.29 -12.24 -8.71
CA ARG A 220 2.06 -10.84 -9.09
C ARG A 220 0.82 -10.63 -9.96
N ASP A 221 0.48 -11.57 -10.82
CA ASP A 221 -0.67 -11.46 -11.72
C ASP A 221 -1.98 -11.61 -10.96
N ALA A 222 -2.01 -12.40 -9.89
CA ALA A 222 -3.18 -12.57 -9.04
C ALA A 222 -3.60 -11.27 -8.33
N LYS A 223 -2.66 -10.39 -7.97
CA LYS A 223 -3.00 -9.07 -7.41
C LYS A 223 -3.75 -8.20 -8.43
N LEU A 224 -3.28 -8.17 -9.68
CA LEU A 224 -3.97 -7.46 -10.76
C LEU A 224 -5.34 -8.08 -11.06
N GLU A 225 -5.43 -9.40 -11.11
CA GLU A 225 -6.68 -10.13 -11.34
C GLU A 225 -7.68 -9.86 -10.23
N THR A 226 -7.25 -9.84 -8.97
CA THR A 226 -8.06 -9.45 -7.81
C THR A 226 -8.64 -8.05 -7.98
N LEU A 227 -7.81 -7.06 -8.36
CA LEU A 227 -8.29 -5.70 -8.62
C LEU A 227 -9.38 -5.66 -9.69
N ARG A 228 -9.14 -6.35 -10.80
CA ARG A 228 -10.07 -6.39 -11.94
C ARG A 228 -11.36 -7.13 -11.62
N GLU A 229 -11.27 -8.22 -10.88
CA GLU A 229 -12.41 -9.01 -10.43
C GLU A 229 -13.30 -8.17 -9.49
N LEU A 230 -12.72 -7.59 -8.42
CA LEU A 230 -13.47 -6.79 -7.46
C LEU A 230 -14.08 -5.54 -8.12
N ARG A 231 -13.35 -4.88 -9.01
CA ARG A 231 -13.85 -3.75 -9.78
C ARG A 231 -15.10 -4.14 -10.59
N ARG A 232 -15.08 -5.28 -11.27
CA ARG A 232 -16.27 -5.80 -12.02
C ARG A 232 -17.41 -6.18 -11.09
N LYS A 233 -17.11 -6.91 -10.01
CA LYS A 233 -18.10 -7.36 -9.01
C LYS A 233 -18.85 -6.19 -8.38
N LEU A 234 -18.15 -5.09 -8.13
CA LEU A 234 -18.71 -3.90 -7.50
C LEU A 234 -19.25 -2.86 -8.49
N GLY A 235 -19.16 -3.10 -9.80
CA GLY A 235 -19.60 -2.17 -10.84
C GLY A 235 -18.83 -0.85 -10.87
N LEU A 236 -17.52 -0.88 -10.56
CA LEU A 236 -16.67 0.30 -10.44
C LEU A 236 -15.83 0.54 -11.70
N GLY A 237 -15.60 1.82 -12.01
CA GLY A 237 -14.63 2.25 -13.00
C GLY A 237 -13.20 2.23 -12.44
N ARG A 238 -12.21 2.27 -13.35
CA ARG A 238 -10.80 2.35 -12.96
C ARG A 238 -10.53 3.53 -12.00
N HIS A 239 -11.10 4.70 -12.31
CA HIS A 239 -10.89 5.94 -11.54
C HIS A 239 -11.38 5.87 -10.10
N GLU A 240 -12.24 4.90 -9.76
CA GLU A 240 -12.80 4.71 -8.41
C GLU A 240 -11.94 3.80 -7.53
N THR A 241 -10.75 3.38 -7.99
CA THR A 241 -9.88 2.43 -7.29
C THR A 241 -8.63 3.10 -6.73
N LEU A 242 -8.28 2.72 -5.50
CA LEU A 242 -7.01 3.02 -4.82
C LEU A 242 -6.25 1.71 -4.62
N VAL A 243 -4.99 1.72 -4.99
CA VAL A 243 -4.07 0.59 -4.75
C VAL A 243 -2.83 1.11 -4.06
N VAL A 244 -2.34 0.37 -3.07
CA VAL A 244 -1.09 0.69 -2.37
C VAL A 244 -0.22 -0.57 -2.24
N GLY A 245 1.10 -0.40 -2.44
CA GLY A 245 2.11 -1.44 -2.31
C GLY A 245 3.52 -0.84 -2.35
N ASP A 246 4.54 -1.65 -2.05
CA ASP A 246 5.94 -1.24 -1.99
C ASP A 246 6.85 -2.00 -2.98
N GLY A 247 6.41 -3.15 -3.46
CA GLY A 247 7.23 -4.11 -4.19
C GLY A 247 6.97 -4.21 -5.70
N ALA A 248 7.92 -4.79 -6.42
CA ALA A 248 7.79 -5.03 -7.87
C ALA A 248 6.62 -5.96 -8.23
N ASN A 249 6.15 -6.80 -7.29
CA ASN A 249 4.96 -7.63 -7.41
C ASN A 249 3.66 -6.80 -7.47
N ASP A 250 3.70 -5.52 -7.04
CA ASP A 250 2.55 -4.62 -7.01
C ASP A 250 2.42 -3.77 -8.28
N LEU A 251 3.49 -3.65 -9.06
CA LEU A 251 3.56 -2.75 -10.22
C LEU A 251 2.37 -2.87 -11.16
N LYS A 252 1.92 -4.11 -11.45
CA LYS A 252 0.79 -4.32 -12.37
C LYS A 252 -0.53 -3.81 -11.80
N MET A 253 -0.81 -4.05 -10.50
CA MET A 253 -2.03 -3.55 -9.87
C MET A 253 -1.97 -2.03 -9.63
N ILE A 254 -0.80 -1.49 -9.27
CA ILE A 254 -0.55 -0.04 -9.13
C ILE A 254 -0.82 0.66 -10.47
N GLY A 255 -0.31 0.13 -11.57
CA GLY A 255 -0.48 0.70 -12.92
C GLY A 255 -1.92 0.63 -13.45
N ASP A 256 -2.72 -0.36 -13.02
CA ASP A 256 -4.13 -0.54 -13.46
C ASP A 256 -5.14 0.21 -12.56
N ALA A 257 -4.70 0.82 -11.47
CA ALA A 257 -5.54 1.58 -10.55
C ALA A 257 -5.86 3.00 -11.04
N GLY A 258 -6.93 3.60 -10.50
CA GLY A 258 -7.22 5.03 -10.68
C GLY A 258 -6.23 5.91 -9.92
N LEU A 259 -5.88 5.50 -8.70
CA LEU A 259 -4.78 6.04 -7.93
C LEU A 259 -3.91 4.88 -7.42
N GLY A 260 -2.81 4.61 -8.10
CA GLY A 260 -1.81 3.66 -7.68
C GLY A 260 -0.71 4.36 -6.88
N VAL A 261 -0.47 3.91 -5.67
CA VAL A 261 0.46 4.53 -4.71
C VAL A 261 1.60 3.58 -4.36
N ALA A 262 2.82 4.06 -4.57
CA ALA A 262 4.03 3.46 -4.03
C ALA A 262 4.24 3.97 -2.59
N PHE A 263 4.18 3.09 -1.60
CA PHE A 263 4.33 3.45 -0.19
C PHE A 263 5.69 2.99 0.33
N ARG A 264 6.57 3.95 0.64
CA ARG A 264 7.96 3.69 1.08
C ARG A 264 8.65 2.62 0.23
N ALA A 265 8.36 2.69 -1.07
CA ALA A 265 8.62 1.64 -2.03
C ALA A 265 10.07 1.62 -2.51
N LYS A 266 10.45 0.49 -3.09
CA LYS A 266 11.72 0.36 -3.80
C LYS A 266 11.77 1.34 -5.00
N PRO A 267 12.96 1.87 -5.38
CA PRO A 267 13.07 2.91 -6.40
C PRO A 267 12.29 2.64 -7.69
N LEU A 268 12.39 1.42 -8.23
CA LEU A 268 11.68 1.01 -9.44
C LEU A 268 10.15 1.18 -9.32
N VAL A 269 9.58 0.89 -8.15
CA VAL A 269 8.14 1.02 -7.90
C VAL A 269 7.75 2.48 -7.71
N ALA A 270 8.56 3.23 -6.96
CA ALA A 270 8.36 4.67 -6.73
C ALA A 270 8.37 5.47 -8.04
N GLU A 271 9.24 5.11 -8.99
CA GLU A 271 9.33 5.75 -10.29
C GLU A 271 8.16 5.42 -11.23
N ALA A 272 7.58 4.23 -11.12
CA ALA A 272 6.50 3.76 -11.98
C ALA A 272 5.10 4.15 -11.50
N ALA A 273 4.93 4.44 -10.21
CA ALA A 273 3.63 4.75 -9.62
C ALA A 273 3.12 6.15 -9.99
N ALA A 274 1.79 6.31 -10.05
CA ALA A 274 1.13 7.60 -10.25
C ALA A 274 1.35 8.55 -9.07
N ALA A 275 1.47 8.01 -7.86
CA ALA A 275 1.78 8.72 -6.63
C ALA A 275 2.74 7.91 -5.75
N ARG A 276 3.54 8.61 -4.93
CA ARG A 276 4.41 7.98 -3.93
C ARG A 276 4.30 8.70 -2.60
N ILE A 277 4.39 7.92 -1.53
CA ILE A 277 4.45 8.37 -0.15
C ILE A 277 5.75 7.82 0.46
N ASP A 278 6.70 8.71 0.67
CA ASP A 278 8.03 8.37 1.19
C ASP A 278 8.17 8.75 2.67
N HIS A 279 7.46 9.79 3.10
CA HIS A 279 7.61 10.42 4.41
C HIS A 279 6.39 10.25 5.32
N GLY A 280 5.18 10.35 4.76
CA GLY A 280 3.92 10.18 5.48
C GLY A 280 3.69 8.76 6.01
N ASP A 281 2.64 8.60 6.81
CA ASP A 281 2.06 7.31 7.14
C ASP A 281 0.87 6.98 6.21
N LEU A 282 0.17 5.88 6.47
CA LEU A 282 -0.95 5.48 5.61
C LEU A 282 -2.16 6.42 5.66
N THR A 283 -2.25 7.34 6.63
CA THR A 283 -3.29 8.38 6.63
C THR A 283 -3.11 9.38 5.50
N ALA A 284 -1.89 9.51 4.94
CA ALA A 284 -1.61 10.30 3.75
C ALA A 284 -2.53 9.93 2.57
N LEU A 285 -2.94 8.65 2.46
CA LEU A 285 -3.87 8.21 1.42
C LEU A 285 -5.30 8.70 1.63
N LEU A 286 -5.70 9.04 2.85
CA LEU A 286 -6.99 9.69 3.13
C LEU A 286 -6.95 11.15 2.70
N TYR A 287 -5.91 11.88 3.10
CA TYR A 287 -5.74 13.27 2.70
C TYR A 287 -5.61 13.41 1.17
N ALA A 288 -4.88 12.52 0.51
CA ALA A 288 -4.83 12.48 -0.96
C ALA A 288 -6.22 12.36 -1.57
N GLN A 289 -7.13 11.61 -0.96
CA GLN A 289 -8.53 11.51 -1.36
C GLN A 289 -9.41 12.70 -0.93
N GLY A 290 -8.86 13.68 -0.22
CA GLY A 290 -9.56 14.88 0.25
C GLY A 290 -10.41 14.67 1.49
N TYR A 291 -10.16 13.64 2.26
CA TYR A 291 -10.72 13.55 3.61
C TYR A 291 -10.06 14.59 4.50
N ARG A 292 -10.84 15.21 5.35
CA ARG A 292 -10.36 16.09 6.42
C ARG A 292 -10.11 15.27 7.67
N ARG A 293 -9.31 15.79 8.60
CA ARG A 293 -8.96 15.11 9.85
C ARG A 293 -10.19 14.69 10.68
N GLU A 294 -11.21 15.54 10.71
CA GLU A 294 -12.46 15.27 11.43
C GLU A 294 -13.33 14.14 10.82
N GLU A 295 -13.02 13.70 9.59
CA GLU A 295 -13.71 12.58 8.95
C GLU A 295 -13.06 11.23 9.27
N PHE A 296 -11.90 11.23 9.94
CA PHE A 296 -11.16 10.00 10.22
C PHE A 296 -11.83 9.17 11.32
N VAL A 297 -11.83 7.86 11.10
CA VAL A 297 -12.24 6.87 12.12
C VAL A 297 -10.97 6.38 12.80
N GLU A 298 -10.80 6.78 14.05
CA GLU A 298 -9.67 6.33 14.87
C GLU A 298 -9.73 4.82 15.11
N GLY A 299 -8.55 4.18 15.19
CA GLY A 299 -8.40 2.74 15.28
C GLY A 299 -8.12 2.23 16.67
#